data_199b7de6d409ca05f51a395372de1ab0
#
_entry.id   199b7de6d409ca05f51a395372de1ab0
#
_cell.length_a   1.000
_cell.length_b   1.000
_cell.length_c   1.000
_cell.angle_alpha   90.00
_cell.angle_beta   90.00
_cell.angle_gamma   90.00
#
_symmetry.space_group_name_H-M   'P 1'
#
loop_
_entity.id
_entity.type
_entity.pdbx_description
1 polymer ?
#
loop_
_entity_poly.entity_id
_entity_poly.type
_entity_poly.pdbx_seq_one_letter_code
_entity_poly.pdbx_strand_id
1 'polypeptide(L)'
;MVTFPPDAEAVATTEMGQLSKLHREFEARNCRLMGVSCASKEQHRAWLEAVEEIEDCAVSFPLISDPEAQIGAKLGLVKQDWETWGPAPVHALVPSTLVILCDIDKRVKATWQHPTTCGRNFYEVLRTLDACQLALFHQVATPANWLQGRDVYVAPRLTKVAATEAFPKGVTEQRPWYRTTPQPDLPV
;
A
#
# COMPACT_ATOMS: atom_id res chain seq x y z
N MET A 1 1.85 -5.02 -1.78
CA MET A 1 1.18 -5.87 -2.78
C MET A 1 -0.07 -5.16 -3.27
N VAL A 2 -0.31 -5.16 -4.55
CA VAL A 2 -1.45 -4.51 -5.22
C VAL A 2 -2.15 -5.54 -6.07
N THR A 3 -3.48 -5.69 -5.94
CA THR A 3 -4.25 -6.60 -6.81
C THR A 3 -4.89 -5.83 -7.95
N PHE A 4 -5.07 -6.49 -9.08
CA PHE A 4 -5.68 -5.96 -10.28
C PHE A 4 -6.79 -6.91 -10.76
N PRO A 5 -7.80 -6.42 -11.50
CA PRO A 5 -8.81 -7.30 -12.11
C PRO A 5 -8.16 -8.26 -13.12
N PRO A 6 -8.84 -9.37 -13.48
CA PRO A 6 -8.30 -10.36 -14.42
C PRO A 6 -8.25 -9.85 -15.86
N ASP A 7 -9.12 -8.90 -16.19
CA ASP A 7 -9.21 -8.36 -17.53
C ASP A 7 -8.49 -7.02 -17.63
N ALA A 8 -7.96 -6.72 -18.80
CA ALA A 8 -7.39 -5.42 -19.10
C ALA A 8 -8.49 -4.34 -19.10
N GLU A 9 -8.48 -3.48 -18.09
CA GLU A 9 -9.44 -2.38 -17.93
C GLU A 9 -8.73 -1.03 -17.89
N ALA A 10 -9.42 0.02 -18.34
CA ALA A 10 -8.85 1.36 -18.40
C ALA A 10 -8.36 1.86 -17.02
N VAL A 11 -9.16 1.67 -15.96
CA VAL A 11 -8.78 2.08 -14.60
C VAL A 11 -7.52 1.34 -14.16
N ALA A 12 -7.47 0.01 -14.29
CA ALA A 12 -6.31 -0.80 -13.93
C ALA A 12 -5.07 -0.45 -14.75
N THR A 13 -5.23 -0.08 -16.01
CA THR A 13 -4.15 0.39 -16.90
C THR A 13 -3.53 1.68 -16.36
N THR A 14 -4.35 2.69 -16.01
CA THR A 14 -3.87 3.94 -15.42
C THR A 14 -3.19 3.71 -14.07
N GLU A 15 -3.69 2.78 -13.27
CA GLU A 15 -3.11 2.41 -11.96
C GLU A 15 -1.73 1.75 -12.11
N MET A 16 -1.58 0.83 -13.08
CA MET A 16 -0.30 0.20 -13.37
C MET A 16 0.71 1.22 -13.86
N GLY A 17 0.31 2.12 -14.75
CA GLY A 17 1.15 3.23 -15.21
C GLY A 17 1.59 4.14 -14.08
N GLN A 18 0.66 4.53 -13.20
CA GLN A 18 0.99 5.37 -12.04
C GLN A 18 1.95 4.68 -11.07
N LEU A 19 1.74 3.39 -10.77
CA LEU A 19 2.67 2.62 -9.94
C LEU A 19 4.06 2.51 -10.56
N SER A 20 4.13 2.33 -11.87
CA SER A 20 5.41 2.28 -12.60
C SER A 20 6.17 3.59 -12.51
N LYS A 21 5.48 4.72 -12.67
CA LYS A 21 6.05 6.07 -12.52
C LYS A 21 6.51 6.35 -11.08
N LEU A 22 5.82 5.78 -10.07
CA LEU A 22 6.15 5.93 -8.66
C LEU A 22 7.09 4.82 -8.11
N HIS A 23 7.52 3.86 -8.94
CA HIS A 23 8.30 2.72 -8.46
C HIS A 23 9.55 3.15 -7.69
N ARG A 24 10.29 4.14 -8.20
CA ARG A 24 11.49 4.68 -7.53
C ARG A 24 11.20 5.31 -6.18
N GLU A 25 10.02 5.90 -6.01
CA GLU A 25 9.58 6.46 -4.71
C GLU A 25 9.36 5.37 -3.67
N PHE A 26 8.84 4.19 -4.08
CA PHE A 26 8.74 3.03 -3.21
C PHE A 26 10.11 2.43 -2.89
N GLU A 27 10.99 2.29 -3.89
CA GLU A 27 12.36 1.80 -3.68
C GLU A 27 13.17 2.69 -2.74
N ALA A 28 13.08 4.02 -2.88
CA ALA A 28 13.73 4.99 -2.01
C ALA A 28 13.30 4.86 -0.54
N ARG A 29 12.11 4.28 -0.28
CA ARG A 29 11.58 3.95 1.04
C ARG A 29 11.83 2.49 1.44
N ASN A 30 12.73 1.80 0.74
CA ASN A 30 12.99 0.37 0.94
C ASN A 30 11.71 -0.49 0.87
N CYS A 31 10.74 -0.11 0.05
CA CYS A 31 9.48 -0.80 -0.15
C CYS A 31 9.43 -1.45 -1.54
N ARG A 32 9.23 -2.76 -1.58
CA ARG A 32 9.10 -3.52 -2.83
C ARG A 32 7.65 -3.58 -3.28
N LEU A 33 7.41 -3.25 -4.54
CA LEU A 33 6.11 -3.42 -5.18
C LEU A 33 5.94 -4.86 -5.70
N MET A 34 4.69 -5.32 -5.71
CA MET A 34 4.28 -6.60 -6.27
C MET A 34 2.83 -6.48 -6.72
N GLY A 35 2.56 -6.78 -7.97
CA GLY A 35 1.22 -6.91 -8.52
C GLY A 35 0.71 -8.35 -8.46
N VAL A 36 -0.60 -8.54 -8.39
CA VAL A 36 -1.27 -9.85 -8.49
C VAL A 36 -2.56 -9.68 -9.28
N SER A 37 -2.81 -10.56 -10.25
CA SER A 37 -4.14 -10.68 -10.88
C SER A 37 -4.45 -12.13 -11.25
N CYS A 38 -5.73 -12.45 -11.47
CA CYS A 38 -6.17 -13.78 -11.88
C CYS A 38 -6.02 -14.03 -13.40
N ALA A 39 -5.37 -13.15 -14.13
CA ALA A 39 -5.06 -13.34 -15.54
C ALA A 39 -3.91 -14.33 -15.76
N SER A 40 -3.85 -14.95 -16.93
CA SER A 40 -2.75 -15.81 -17.35
C SER A 40 -1.48 -14.99 -17.62
N LYS A 41 -0.33 -15.66 -17.71
CA LYS A 41 0.94 -15.00 -18.06
C LYS A 41 0.91 -14.36 -19.45
N GLU A 42 0.23 -14.98 -20.40
CA GLU A 42 0.05 -14.49 -21.76
C GLU A 42 -0.79 -13.23 -21.78
N GLN A 43 -1.90 -13.21 -21.03
CA GLN A 43 -2.74 -12.03 -20.84
C GLN A 43 -1.97 -10.89 -20.17
N HIS A 44 -1.18 -11.19 -19.12
CA HIS A 44 -0.31 -10.20 -18.48
C HIS A 44 0.66 -9.56 -19.46
N ARG A 45 1.33 -10.37 -20.30
CA ARG A 45 2.30 -9.85 -21.28
C ARG A 45 1.64 -8.87 -22.24
N ALA A 46 0.51 -9.28 -22.84
CA ALA A 46 -0.21 -8.42 -23.77
C ALA A 46 -0.73 -7.13 -23.10
N TRP A 47 -1.21 -7.23 -21.84
CA TRP A 47 -1.65 -6.06 -21.10
C TRP A 47 -0.50 -5.13 -20.73
N LEU A 48 0.63 -5.65 -20.28
CA LEU A 48 1.80 -4.84 -19.93
C LEU A 48 2.35 -4.08 -21.14
N GLU A 49 2.41 -4.70 -22.32
CA GLU A 49 2.78 -4.01 -23.57
C GLU A 49 1.85 -2.82 -23.86
N ALA A 50 0.53 -3.01 -23.68
CA ALA A 50 -0.44 -1.92 -23.85
C ALA A 50 -0.30 -0.83 -22.75
N VAL A 51 -0.03 -1.21 -21.50
CA VAL A 51 0.22 -0.25 -20.40
C VAL A 51 1.43 0.62 -20.71
N GLU A 52 2.53 0.02 -21.13
CA GLU A 52 3.77 0.74 -21.45
C GLU A 52 3.58 1.73 -22.59
N GLU A 53 2.81 1.35 -23.62
CA GLU A 53 2.47 2.22 -24.75
C GLU A 53 1.54 3.37 -24.34
N ILE A 54 0.43 3.06 -23.64
CA ILE A 54 -0.61 4.04 -23.31
C ILE A 54 -0.14 5.03 -22.23
N GLU A 55 0.57 4.54 -21.23
CA GLU A 55 0.98 5.33 -20.07
C GLU A 55 2.39 5.93 -20.19
N ASP A 56 3.10 5.66 -21.28
CA ASP A 56 4.49 6.09 -21.51
C ASP A 56 5.37 5.79 -20.28
N CYS A 57 5.48 4.51 -19.95
CA CYS A 57 6.22 4.04 -18.78
C CYS A 57 6.83 2.66 -19.04
N ALA A 58 7.74 2.23 -18.16
CA ALA A 58 8.24 0.85 -18.11
C ALA A 58 7.81 0.17 -16.80
N VAL A 59 7.17 -0.99 -16.89
CA VAL A 59 6.76 -1.76 -15.72
C VAL A 59 7.93 -2.63 -15.25
N SER A 60 8.54 -2.27 -14.12
CA SER A 60 9.77 -2.88 -13.60
C SER A 60 9.58 -3.72 -12.33
N PHE A 61 8.36 -3.87 -11.83
CA PHE A 61 8.05 -4.70 -10.67
C PHE A 61 7.28 -5.97 -11.07
N PRO A 62 7.36 -7.06 -10.26
CA PRO A 62 6.75 -8.33 -10.61
C PRO A 62 5.22 -8.27 -10.58
N LEU A 63 4.58 -8.88 -11.59
CA LEU A 63 3.15 -9.14 -11.65
C LEU A 63 2.91 -10.66 -11.59
N ILE A 64 2.27 -11.12 -10.52
CA ILE A 64 1.99 -12.53 -10.26
C ILE A 64 0.70 -12.92 -10.98
N SER A 65 0.76 -13.99 -11.75
CA SER A 65 -0.40 -14.64 -12.38
C SER A 65 -1.01 -15.66 -11.39
N ASP A 66 -2.29 -15.47 -11.09
CA ASP A 66 -3.09 -16.32 -10.17
C ASP A 66 -4.37 -16.81 -10.90
N PRO A 67 -4.26 -17.57 -12.02
CA PRO A 67 -5.40 -17.92 -12.86
C PRO A 67 -6.43 -18.79 -12.16
N GLU A 68 -6.02 -19.51 -11.11
CA GLU A 68 -6.91 -20.33 -10.27
C GLU A 68 -7.49 -19.54 -9.08
N ALA A 69 -7.20 -18.24 -8.99
CA ALA A 69 -7.65 -17.37 -7.92
C ALA A 69 -7.31 -17.86 -6.50
N GLN A 70 -6.22 -18.61 -6.33
CA GLN A 70 -5.81 -19.15 -5.03
C GLN A 70 -5.38 -18.04 -4.06
N ILE A 71 -4.62 -17.06 -4.55
CA ILE A 71 -4.24 -15.87 -3.78
C ILE A 71 -5.47 -15.00 -3.56
N GLY A 72 -6.25 -14.77 -4.62
CA GLY A 72 -7.50 -14.00 -4.56
C GLY A 72 -8.47 -14.53 -3.50
N ALA A 73 -8.65 -15.84 -3.43
CA ALA A 73 -9.51 -16.50 -2.43
C ALA A 73 -9.01 -16.26 -1.00
N LYS A 74 -7.70 -16.41 -0.75
CA LYS A 74 -7.09 -16.15 0.56
C LYS A 74 -7.21 -14.69 1.00
N LEU A 75 -7.30 -13.77 0.04
CA LEU A 75 -7.48 -12.34 0.28
C LEU A 75 -8.94 -11.92 0.39
N GLY A 76 -9.89 -12.84 0.25
CA GLY A 76 -11.32 -12.54 0.27
C GLY A 76 -11.83 -11.80 -0.98
N LEU A 77 -11.09 -11.87 -2.09
CA LEU A 77 -11.45 -11.24 -3.36
C LEU A 77 -12.30 -12.14 -4.28
N VAL A 78 -12.59 -13.36 -3.85
CA VAL A 78 -13.45 -14.30 -4.54
C VAL A 78 -14.74 -14.46 -3.75
N LYS A 79 -15.89 -14.32 -4.41
CA LYS A 79 -17.18 -14.67 -3.80
C LYS A 79 -17.16 -16.18 -3.54
N GLN A 80 -17.22 -16.59 -2.29
CA GLN A 80 -17.57 -17.94 -1.93
C GLN A 80 -19.09 -18.07 -2.10
N ASP A 81 -19.54 -18.70 -3.17
CA ASP A 81 -20.91 -19.18 -3.25
C ASP A 81 -21.01 -20.37 -2.30
N TRP A 82 -21.61 -20.16 -1.15
CA TRP A 82 -21.87 -21.18 -0.13
C TRP A 82 -22.76 -22.33 -0.64
N GLU A 83 -23.42 -22.13 -1.78
CA GLU A 83 -24.36 -23.09 -2.38
C GLU A 83 -23.70 -24.09 -3.35
N THR A 84 -22.50 -23.80 -3.85
CA THR A 84 -21.79 -24.70 -4.76
C THR A 84 -20.43 -25.09 -4.17
N TRP A 85 -20.34 -26.31 -3.67
CA TRP A 85 -19.10 -26.92 -3.21
C TRP A 85 -18.16 -27.24 -4.40
N GLY A 86 -17.61 -26.21 -5.02
CA GLY A 86 -16.67 -26.33 -6.12
C GLY A 86 -15.78 -25.10 -6.23
N PRO A 87 -14.66 -25.16 -6.95
CA PRO A 87 -13.84 -23.99 -7.21
C PRO A 87 -14.71 -22.96 -7.92
N ALA A 88 -14.86 -21.78 -7.30
CA ALA A 88 -15.61 -20.68 -7.90
C ALA A 88 -14.97 -20.32 -9.25
N PRO A 89 -15.76 -20.18 -10.33
CA PRO A 89 -15.21 -19.75 -11.60
C PRO A 89 -14.60 -18.34 -11.44
N VAL A 90 -13.56 -18.04 -12.21
CA VAL A 90 -12.84 -16.74 -12.19
C VAL A 90 -13.80 -15.53 -12.30
N HIS A 91 -14.98 -15.74 -12.87
CA HIS A 91 -16.07 -14.73 -12.98
C HIS A 91 -16.78 -14.41 -11.65
N ALA A 92 -16.51 -15.16 -10.58
CA ALA A 92 -17.05 -14.90 -9.24
C ALA A 92 -16.16 -13.94 -8.41
N LEU A 93 -15.17 -13.28 -9.03
CA LEU A 93 -14.38 -12.26 -8.35
C LEU A 93 -15.27 -11.12 -7.87
N VAL A 94 -15.08 -10.72 -6.62
CA VAL A 94 -15.68 -9.49 -6.13
C VAL A 94 -15.13 -8.33 -6.97
N PRO A 95 -15.96 -7.44 -7.54
CA PRO A 95 -15.46 -6.31 -8.34
C PRO A 95 -14.77 -5.27 -7.46
N SER A 96 -13.68 -5.67 -6.85
CA SER A 96 -12.88 -4.85 -5.95
C SER A 96 -11.39 -5.17 -6.11
N THR A 97 -10.58 -4.15 -5.85
CA THR A 97 -9.13 -4.23 -5.85
C THR A 97 -8.59 -3.93 -4.46
N LEU A 98 -7.46 -4.50 -4.12
CA LEU A 98 -6.87 -4.42 -2.79
C LEU A 98 -5.42 -3.90 -2.88
N VAL A 99 -5.06 -3.02 -1.96
CA VAL A 99 -3.65 -2.72 -1.63
C VAL A 99 -3.37 -3.25 -0.24
N ILE A 100 -2.27 -3.97 -0.08
CA ILE A 100 -1.80 -4.47 1.20
C ILE A 100 -0.39 -3.92 1.45
N LEU A 101 -0.23 -3.17 2.53
CA LEU A 101 1.05 -2.70 3.03
C LEU A 101 1.50 -3.59 4.19
N CYS A 102 2.69 -4.19 4.05
CA CYS A 102 3.31 -5.00 5.09
C CYS A 102 4.61 -4.36 5.58
N ASP A 103 4.94 -4.58 6.84
CA ASP A 103 6.24 -4.22 7.41
C ASP A 103 7.34 -5.25 7.07
N ILE A 104 8.53 -5.01 7.63
CA ILE A 104 9.71 -5.88 7.47
C ILE A 104 9.50 -7.29 8.03
N ASP A 105 8.60 -7.45 9.03
CA ASP A 105 8.23 -8.73 9.64
C ASP A 105 7.09 -9.42 8.88
N LYS A 106 6.71 -8.92 7.70
CA LYS A 106 5.60 -9.40 6.87
C LYS A 106 4.23 -9.29 7.55
N ARG A 107 4.09 -8.40 8.52
CA ARG A 107 2.82 -8.10 9.18
C ARG A 107 2.08 -7.00 8.42
N VAL A 108 0.80 -7.22 8.17
CA VAL A 108 -0.06 -6.23 7.53
C VAL A 108 -0.21 -5.00 8.43
N LYS A 109 0.08 -3.81 7.90
CA LYS A 109 -0.05 -2.51 8.57
C LYS A 109 -1.25 -1.73 8.09
N ALA A 110 -1.56 -1.80 6.81
CA ALA A 110 -2.72 -1.15 6.23
C ALA A 110 -3.24 -1.94 5.04
N THR A 111 -4.54 -1.85 4.82
CA THR A 111 -5.22 -2.38 3.64
C THR A 111 -6.20 -1.35 3.11
N TRP A 112 -6.28 -1.24 1.79
CA TRP A 112 -7.27 -0.41 1.10
C TRP A 112 -8.01 -1.28 0.10
N GLN A 113 -9.31 -1.30 0.19
CA GLN A 113 -10.18 -1.98 -0.75
C GLN A 113 -11.02 -0.95 -1.50
N HIS A 114 -11.02 -1.03 -2.82
CA HIS A 114 -11.74 -0.12 -3.69
C HIS A 114 -12.57 -0.92 -4.69
N PRO A 115 -13.74 -0.42 -5.12
CA PRO A 115 -14.41 -0.97 -6.29
C PRO A 115 -13.53 -0.79 -7.52
N THR A 116 -13.59 -1.71 -8.49
CA THR A 116 -12.78 -1.67 -9.71
C THR A 116 -13.01 -0.39 -10.55
N THR A 117 -14.16 0.25 -10.37
CA THR A 117 -14.52 1.50 -11.04
C THR A 117 -13.89 2.75 -10.42
N CYS A 118 -13.17 2.60 -9.31
CA CYS A 118 -12.56 3.72 -8.57
C CYS A 118 -11.04 3.57 -8.54
N GLY A 119 -10.33 4.38 -9.32
CA GLY A 119 -8.88 4.41 -9.35
C GLY A 119 -8.28 4.79 -7.99
N ARG A 120 -7.22 4.09 -7.60
CA ARG A 120 -6.56 4.24 -6.30
C ARG A 120 -5.58 5.41 -6.27
N ASN A 121 -5.46 6.06 -5.12
CA ASN A 121 -4.47 7.11 -4.89
C ASN A 121 -3.18 6.52 -4.29
N PHE A 122 -2.16 6.30 -5.10
CA PHE A 122 -0.89 5.73 -4.65
C PHE A 122 0.00 6.71 -3.88
N TYR A 123 -0.23 8.01 -3.97
CA TYR A 123 0.40 8.99 -3.08
C TYR A 123 -0.06 8.81 -1.63
N GLU A 124 -1.34 8.41 -1.40
CA GLU A 124 -1.83 8.07 -0.07
C GLU A 124 -1.17 6.78 0.46
N VAL A 125 -0.88 5.82 -0.41
CA VAL A 125 -0.13 4.61 -0.03
C VAL A 125 1.30 4.99 0.38
N LEU A 126 1.98 5.86 -0.37
CA LEU A 126 3.31 6.38 -0.01
C LEU A 126 3.28 7.16 1.31
N ARG A 127 2.30 8.08 1.47
CA ARG A 127 2.13 8.83 2.72
C ARG A 127 1.94 7.91 3.92
N THR A 128 1.14 6.86 3.77
CA THR A 128 0.92 5.89 4.86
C THR A 128 2.15 5.01 5.11
N LEU A 129 2.91 4.67 4.06
CA LEU A 129 4.19 3.99 4.21
C LEU A 129 5.16 4.82 5.07
N ASP A 130 5.32 6.11 4.76
CA ASP A 130 6.15 7.04 5.53
C ASP A 130 5.68 7.12 6.99
N ALA A 131 4.38 7.23 7.22
CA ALA A 131 3.78 7.25 8.56
C ALA A 131 4.06 5.95 9.35
N CYS A 132 3.95 4.80 8.69
CA CYS A 132 4.24 3.51 9.30
C CYS A 132 5.73 3.36 9.66
N GLN A 133 6.62 3.82 8.78
CA GLN A 133 8.06 3.79 9.02
C GLN A 133 8.45 4.70 10.18
N LEU A 134 7.94 5.93 10.24
CA LEU A 134 8.14 6.83 11.38
C LEU A 134 7.70 6.18 12.70
N ALA A 135 6.50 5.60 12.71
CA ALA A 135 5.98 4.94 13.92
C ALA A 135 6.82 3.74 14.35
N LEU A 136 7.39 3.00 13.37
CA LEU A 136 8.23 1.83 13.63
C LEU A 136 9.57 2.21 14.25
N PHE A 137 10.22 3.27 13.74
CA PHE A 137 11.60 3.61 14.10
C PHE A 137 11.70 4.65 15.22
N HIS A 138 10.72 5.54 15.36
CA HIS A 138 10.86 6.72 16.23
C HIS A 138 9.86 6.82 17.39
N GLN A 139 9.02 5.81 17.62
CA GLN A 139 8.02 5.86 18.69
C GLN A 139 7.13 7.12 18.63
N VAL A 140 6.72 7.48 17.44
CA VAL A 140 5.81 8.59 17.15
C VAL A 140 4.54 8.09 16.47
N ALA A 141 3.56 8.97 16.38
CA ALA A 141 2.33 8.75 15.61
C ALA A 141 2.06 9.98 14.74
N THR A 142 1.53 9.78 13.56
CA THR A 142 1.20 10.88 12.65
C THR A 142 -0.22 11.37 12.87
N PRO A 143 -0.48 12.70 12.82
CA PRO A 143 -1.83 13.25 12.87
C PRO A 143 -2.68 12.84 11.67
N ALA A 144 -3.99 13.07 11.77
CA ALA A 144 -4.88 13.01 10.62
C ALA A 144 -4.38 13.96 9.51
N ASN A 145 -4.42 13.50 8.25
CA ASN A 145 -3.95 14.26 7.09
C ASN A 145 -2.49 14.74 7.17
N TRP A 146 -1.67 14.02 7.96
CA TRP A 146 -0.24 14.33 8.07
C TRP A 146 0.45 14.24 6.71
N LEU A 147 1.36 15.18 6.47
CA LEU A 147 2.27 15.19 5.34
C LEU A 147 3.71 15.20 5.85
N GLN A 148 4.62 14.61 5.09
CA GLN A 148 6.04 14.58 5.39
C GLN A 148 6.57 16.01 5.68
N GLY A 149 7.39 16.14 6.72
CA GLY A 149 7.91 17.41 7.20
C GLY A 149 7.07 18.10 8.26
N ARG A 150 5.83 17.66 8.52
CA ARG A 150 4.98 18.23 9.59
C ARG A 150 5.21 17.52 10.91
N ASP A 151 4.88 18.22 11.99
CA ASP A 151 4.96 17.69 13.35
C ASP A 151 4.20 16.37 13.52
N VAL A 152 4.73 15.54 14.43
CA VAL A 152 4.17 14.25 14.79
C VAL A 152 3.88 14.19 16.30
N TYR A 153 3.07 13.24 16.71
CA TYR A 153 2.79 13.01 18.12
C TYR A 153 3.81 12.08 18.76
N VAL A 154 4.27 12.43 19.93
CA VAL A 154 5.10 11.56 20.78
C VAL A 154 4.24 10.43 21.34
N ALA A 155 4.73 9.18 21.27
CA ALA A 155 4.00 8.02 21.81
C ALA A 155 3.66 8.23 23.30
N PRO A 156 2.41 7.99 23.72
CA PRO A 156 1.98 8.23 25.12
C PRO A 156 2.78 7.47 26.17
N ARG A 157 3.35 6.31 25.78
CA ARG A 157 4.15 5.44 26.67
C ARG A 157 5.50 6.06 27.09
N LEU A 158 6.01 7.04 26.35
CA LEU A 158 7.25 7.71 26.73
C LEU A 158 7.00 8.66 27.89
N THR A 159 7.84 8.58 28.92
CA THR A 159 7.84 9.59 30.00
C THR A 159 8.29 10.96 29.45
N LYS A 160 8.06 12.02 30.19
CA LYS A 160 8.48 13.36 29.77
C LYS A 160 10.00 13.46 29.61
N VAL A 161 10.77 12.84 30.52
CA VAL A 161 12.24 12.80 30.45
C VAL A 161 12.69 12.04 29.21
N ALA A 162 12.18 10.81 29.03
CA ALA A 162 12.53 9.98 27.87
C ALA A 162 12.13 10.63 26.53
N ALA A 163 11.02 11.35 26.50
CA ALA A 163 10.62 12.09 25.29
C ALA A 163 11.58 13.24 24.97
N THR A 164 12.02 14.00 25.99
CA THR A 164 12.98 15.10 25.79
C THR A 164 14.34 14.58 25.29
N GLU A 165 14.78 13.43 25.80
CA GLU A 165 16.02 12.79 25.37
C GLU A 165 15.91 12.22 23.93
N ALA A 166 14.76 11.60 23.61
CA ALA A 166 14.53 10.98 22.30
C ALA A 166 14.33 12.00 21.16
N PHE A 167 13.82 13.19 21.49
CA PHE A 167 13.47 14.22 20.49
C PHE A 167 14.21 15.55 20.74
N PRO A 168 15.48 15.62 20.33
CA PRO A 168 16.33 16.82 20.57
C PRO A 168 15.84 18.06 19.84
N LYS A 169 15.00 17.93 18.80
CA LYS A 169 14.34 19.04 18.10
C LYS A 169 13.27 19.72 18.97
N GLY A 170 12.98 19.15 20.16
CA GLY A 170 12.03 19.68 21.14
C GLY A 170 10.71 18.91 21.19
N VAL A 171 10.05 18.99 22.34
CA VAL A 171 8.71 18.43 22.59
C VAL A 171 7.81 19.52 23.14
N THR A 172 6.67 19.75 22.48
CA THR A 172 5.63 20.67 22.95
C THR A 172 4.49 19.85 23.59
N GLU A 173 4.18 20.15 24.85
CA GLU A 173 3.12 19.48 25.61
C GLU A 173 1.92 20.40 25.80
N GLN A 174 0.77 20.04 25.21
CA GLN A 174 -0.50 20.72 25.46
C GLN A 174 -1.33 19.97 26.52
N ARG A 175 -1.19 18.66 26.58
CA ARG A 175 -1.75 17.73 27.57
C ARG A 175 -0.77 16.57 27.78
N PRO A 176 -0.82 15.84 28.87
CA PRO A 176 0.06 14.67 29.10
C PRO A 176 0.04 13.65 27.98
N TRP A 177 -1.10 13.49 27.31
CA TRP A 177 -1.32 12.59 26.19
C TRP A 177 -1.27 13.27 24.81
N TYR A 178 -1.16 14.60 24.74
CA TYR A 178 -1.10 15.38 23.51
C TYR A 178 0.22 16.16 23.46
N ARG A 179 1.26 15.47 23.03
CA ARG A 179 2.61 16.00 22.92
C ARG A 179 3.08 15.90 21.49
N THR A 180 3.59 16.98 20.92
CA THR A 180 4.10 17.04 19.56
C THR A 180 5.61 17.26 19.54
N THR A 181 6.25 16.81 18.46
CA THR A 181 7.65 17.07 18.15
C THR A 181 7.79 17.29 16.65
N PRO A 182 8.76 18.11 16.20
CA PRO A 182 9.11 18.13 14.79
C PRO A 182 9.44 16.72 14.29
N GLN A 183 9.04 16.43 13.05
CA GLN A 183 9.27 15.11 12.47
C GLN A 183 10.74 14.69 12.65
N PRO A 184 11.01 13.48 13.19
CA PRO A 184 12.32 12.87 13.13
C PRO A 184 12.72 12.56 11.69
N ASP A 185 14.01 12.46 11.42
CA ASP A 185 14.49 12.11 10.10
C ASP A 185 14.07 10.67 9.78
N LEU A 186 13.57 10.44 8.55
CA LEU A 186 13.27 9.09 8.10
C LEU A 186 14.58 8.30 7.98
N PRO A 187 14.60 7.05 8.42
CA PRO A 187 15.76 6.21 8.17
C PRO A 187 15.96 6.05 6.66
N VAL A 188 17.14 6.31 6.19
CA VAL A 188 17.59 6.16 4.80
C VAL A 188 17.82 4.68 4.50
#